data_5f9f1c50cde6ee38a0dc804b271d93e3
#
_entry.id   5f9f1c50cde6ee38a0dc804b271d93e3
#
_cell.length_a   1.000
_cell.length_b   1.000
_cell.length_c   1.000
_cell.angle_alpha   90.00
_cell.angle_beta   90.00
_cell.angle_gamma   90.00
#
_symmetry.space_group_name_H-M   'P 1'
#
loop_
_entity.id
_entity.type
_entity.pdbx_description
1 polymer ?
#
loop_
_entity_poly.entity_id
_entity_poly.type
_entity_poly.pdbx_seq_one_letter_code
_entity_poly.pdbx_strand_id
1 'polypeptide(L)'
;MQRIEILNFLISMKKYATMEDIEDAVAHGILVSRLAYLLSKELSLTEEFCIELEQAGLVHDIGKLKLGQYLYGRQKNSLQIEEIKYVRMHPTIGYEILKSTNKFNDRILMAVYHHHENIDGSGYPGNLKGEDIPLGAKILRPCDVFSALVSERHYRTAFDIDTTMELMIDEV
;
A
#
# COMPACT_ATOMS: atom_id res chain seq x y z
N MET A 1 -11.64 9.78 8.85
CA MET A 1 -11.80 8.74 9.91
C MET A 1 -10.62 8.86 10.88
N GLN A 2 -10.81 8.63 12.18
CA GLN A 2 -9.68 8.69 13.12
C GLN A 2 -8.80 7.43 12.99
N ARG A 3 -7.49 7.56 13.27
CA ARG A 3 -6.51 6.46 13.15
C ARG A 3 -6.92 5.19 13.91
N ILE A 4 -7.48 5.34 15.12
CA ILE A 4 -7.97 4.20 15.93
C ILE A 4 -9.11 3.45 15.23
N GLU A 5 -10.01 4.16 14.56
CA GLU A 5 -11.11 3.53 13.81
C GLU A 5 -10.60 2.73 12.62
N ILE A 6 -9.54 3.23 11.95
CA ILE A 6 -8.88 2.51 10.84
C ILE A 6 -8.22 1.23 11.37
N LEU A 7 -7.49 1.31 12.48
CA LEU A 7 -6.86 0.13 13.08
C LEU A 7 -7.88 -0.92 13.51
N ASN A 8 -8.98 -0.52 14.13
CA ASN A 8 -10.08 -1.43 14.48
C ASN A 8 -10.71 -2.06 13.23
N PHE A 9 -10.81 -1.31 12.14
CA PHE A 9 -11.29 -1.83 10.86
C PHE A 9 -10.34 -2.88 10.29
N LEU A 10 -9.02 -2.64 10.29
CA LEU A 10 -8.02 -3.63 9.87
C LEU A 10 -8.09 -4.91 10.72
N ILE A 11 -8.19 -4.78 12.05
CA ILE A 11 -8.35 -5.92 12.96
C ILE A 11 -9.64 -6.72 12.65
N SER A 12 -10.70 -6.07 12.18
CA SER A 12 -11.93 -6.76 11.79
C SER A 12 -11.76 -7.71 10.60
N MET A 13 -10.65 -7.59 9.86
CA MET A 13 -10.30 -8.47 8.73
C MET A 13 -9.83 -9.87 9.17
N LYS A 14 -9.73 -10.16 10.47
CA LYS A 14 -9.35 -11.48 11.03
C LYS A 14 -10.15 -12.68 10.49
N LYS A 15 -11.28 -12.44 9.87
CA LYS A 15 -12.06 -13.48 9.18
C LYS A 15 -11.44 -13.91 7.84
N TYR A 16 -10.47 -13.17 7.31
CA TYR A 16 -9.83 -13.43 6.02
C TYR A 16 -8.34 -13.71 6.12
N ALA A 17 -7.68 -13.28 7.20
CA ALA A 17 -6.24 -13.36 7.39
C ALA A 17 -5.91 -13.77 8.83
N THR A 18 -4.70 -14.28 9.07
CA THR A 18 -4.22 -14.59 10.41
C THR A 18 -3.91 -13.31 11.19
N MET A 19 -3.71 -13.42 12.50
CA MET A 19 -3.27 -12.26 13.30
C MET A 19 -1.88 -11.78 12.89
N GLU A 20 -0.96 -12.69 12.56
CA GLU A 20 0.38 -12.38 12.04
C GLU A 20 0.29 -11.56 10.75
N ASP A 21 -0.55 -11.98 9.79
CA ASP A 21 -0.76 -11.21 8.55
C ASP A 21 -1.30 -9.80 8.80
N ILE A 22 -2.18 -9.67 9.79
CA ILE A 22 -2.78 -8.37 10.16
C ILE A 22 -1.71 -7.49 10.83
N GLU A 23 -0.91 -8.04 11.73
CA GLU A 23 0.17 -7.31 12.42
C GLU A 23 1.21 -6.82 11.41
N ASP A 24 1.62 -7.67 10.47
CA ASP A 24 2.55 -7.31 9.39
C ASP A 24 1.95 -6.20 8.49
N ALA A 25 0.69 -6.34 8.08
CA ALA A 25 0.01 -5.33 7.27
C ALA A 25 -0.15 -4.00 8.01
N VAL A 26 -0.43 -4.04 9.31
CA VAL A 26 -0.52 -2.83 10.16
C VAL A 26 0.84 -2.17 10.31
N ALA A 27 1.89 -2.93 10.62
CA ALA A 27 3.24 -2.40 10.78
C ALA A 27 3.73 -1.72 9.49
N HIS A 28 3.58 -2.38 8.34
CA HIS A 28 3.89 -1.83 7.03
C HIS A 28 3.05 -0.58 6.74
N GLY A 29 1.74 -0.66 6.92
CA GLY A 29 0.81 0.45 6.69
C GLY A 29 1.13 1.68 7.56
N ILE A 30 1.55 1.48 8.82
CA ILE A 30 1.98 2.59 9.70
C ILE A 30 3.22 3.28 9.12
N LEU A 31 4.21 2.54 8.62
CA LEU A 31 5.41 3.12 8.04
C LEU A 31 5.08 3.90 6.76
N VAL A 32 4.33 3.29 5.82
CA VAL A 32 3.89 3.95 4.58
C VAL A 32 3.06 5.20 4.87
N SER A 33 2.11 5.13 5.79
CA SER A 33 1.28 6.22 6.26
C SER A 33 2.12 7.42 6.73
N ARG A 34 3.14 7.14 7.56
CA ARG A 34 4.00 8.19 8.10
C ARG A 34 4.89 8.81 7.03
N LEU A 35 5.47 8.00 6.16
CA LEU A 35 6.27 8.45 5.03
C LEU A 35 5.45 9.32 4.07
N ALA A 36 4.24 8.89 3.71
CA ALA A 36 3.35 9.62 2.83
C ALA A 36 2.93 10.98 3.41
N TYR A 37 2.64 11.04 4.73
CA TYR A 37 2.37 12.30 5.42
C TYR A 37 3.59 13.24 5.35
N LEU A 38 4.79 12.75 5.71
CA LEU A 38 6.00 13.58 5.75
C LEU A 38 6.40 14.06 4.34
N LEU A 39 6.35 13.19 3.34
CA LEU A 39 6.65 13.55 1.95
C LEU A 39 5.64 14.58 1.42
N SER A 40 4.35 14.43 1.72
CA SER A 40 3.35 15.40 1.29
C SER A 40 3.50 16.76 1.99
N LYS A 41 3.96 16.79 3.24
CA LYS A 41 4.32 18.04 3.95
C LYS A 41 5.52 18.71 3.28
N GLU A 42 6.55 17.96 2.94
CA GLU A 42 7.75 18.47 2.24
C GLU A 42 7.40 19.05 0.87
N LEU A 43 6.44 18.44 0.16
CA LEU A 43 5.88 18.95 -1.10
C LEU A 43 4.96 20.17 -0.92
N SER A 44 4.83 20.70 0.31
CA SER A 44 4.00 21.86 0.64
C SER A 44 2.51 21.68 0.29
N LEU A 45 2.00 20.44 0.35
CA LEU A 45 0.59 20.14 0.14
C LEU A 45 -0.24 20.57 1.36
N THR A 46 -1.55 20.75 1.16
CA THR A 46 -2.46 21.16 2.24
C THR A 46 -2.50 20.12 3.36
N GLU A 47 -2.70 20.57 4.61
CA GLU A 47 -2.80 19.68 5.77
C GLU A 47 -3.88 18.62 5.59
N GLU A 48 -5.02 19.00 5.01
CA GLU A 48 -6.11 18.08 4.69
C GLU A 48 -5.63 16.93 3.79
N PHE A 49 -4.91 17.27 2.71
CA PHE A 49 -4.38 16.29 1.77
C PHE A 49 -3.31 15.38 2.41
N CYS A 50 -2.44 15.95 3.27
CA CYS A 50 -1.45 15.17 4.03
C CYS A 50 -2.12 14.13 4.94
N ILE A 51 -3.18 14.52 5.66
CA ILE A 51 -3.97 13.61 6.51
C ILE A 51 -4.68 12.53 5.67
N GLU A 52 -5.19 12.88 4.51
CA GLU A 52 -5.79 11.90 3.59
C GLU A 52 -4.77 10.88 3.11
N LEU A 53 -3.53 11.31 2.79
CA LEU A 53 -2.47 10.39 2.40
C LEU A 53 -1.97 9.54 3.57
N GLU A 54 -1.95 10.08 4.77
CA GLU A 54 -1.69 9.28 5.98
C GLU A 54 -2.71 8.14 6.10
N GLN A 55 -4.00 8.43 5.90
CA GLN A 55 -5.05 7.42 5.95
C GLN A 55 -4.92 6.42 4.80
N ALA A 56 -4.67 6.89 3.59
CA ALA A 56 -4.49 6.04 2.41
C ALA A 56 -3.31 5.07 2.60
N GLY A 57 -2.16 5.56 3.09
CA GLY A 57 -0.99 4.74 3.38
C GLY A 57 -1.26 3.65 4.41
N LEU A 58 -2.10 3.93 5.42
CA LEU A 58 -2.44 2.94 6.45
C LEU A 58 -3.29 1.78 5.91
N VAL A 59 -4.08 2.01 4.87
CA VAL A 59 -5.05 1.03 4.35
C VAL A 59 -4.74 0.55 2.92
N HIS A 60 -3.67 1.03 2.27
CA HIS A 60 -3.43 0.78 0.85
C HIS A 60 -3.42 -0.71 0.49
N ASP A 61 -2.91 -1.53 1.39
CA ASP A 61 -2.74 -2.98 1.23
C ASP A 61 -3.89 -3.83 1.80
N ILE A 62 -5.00 -3.22 2.25
CA ILE A 62 -6.12 -3.97 2.88
C ILE A 62 -6.66 -5.09 1.98
N GLY A 63 -6.57 -4.94 0.67
CA GLY A 63 -6.97 -5.98 -0.29
C GLY A 63 -6.14 -7.25 -0.18
N LYS A 64 -4.87 -7.19 0.24
CA LYS A 64 -4.00 -8.34 0.49
C LYS A 64 -4.56 -9.19 1.63
N LEU A 65 -5.09 -8.57 2.70
CA LEU A 65 -5.71 -9.30 3.81
C LEU A 65 -6.90 -10.15 3.34
N LYS A 66 -7.73 -9.65 2.42
CA LYS A 66 -8.83 -10.43 1.86
C LYS A 66 -8.35 -11.58 0.98
N LEU A 67 -7.22 -11.44 0.35
CA LEU A 67 -6.58 -12.49 -0.45
C LEU A 67 -5.81 -13.51 0.40
N GLY A 68 -5.61 -13.23 1.70
CA GLY A 68 -4.80 -14.03 2.62
C GLY A 68 -5.15 -15.51 2.59
N GLN A 69 -6.44 -15.86 2.60
CA GLN A 69 -6.89 -17.25 2.53
C GLN A 69 -6.43 -18.00 1.26
N TYR A 70 -6.07 -17.28 0.19
CA TYR A 70 -5.58 -17.85 -1.07
C TYR A 70 -4.05 -17.80 -1.17
N LEU A 71 -3.41 -16.84 -0.48
CA LEU A 71 -1.96 -16.57 -0.57
C LEU A 71 -1.18 -17.23 0.57
N TYR A 72 -1.73 -17.29 1.79
CA TYR A 72 -1.01 -17.67 3.02
C TYR A 72 -1.24 -19.13 3.47
N GLY A 73 -2.12 -19.88 2.84
CA GLY A 73 -2.38 -21.30 3.18
C GLY A 73 -1.31 -22.29 2.70
N ARG A 74 -0.20 -21.83 2.10
CA ARG A 74 0.85 -22.69 1.52
C ARG A 74 2.22 -22.34 2.07
N GLN A 75 3.07 -23.37 2.19
CA GLN A 75 4.47 -23.26 2.64
C GLN A 75 5.24 -22.19 1.84
N LYS A 76 6.15 -21.48 2.53
CA LYS A 76 7.01 -20.35 2.15
C LYS A 76 7.89 -20.53 0.89
N ASN A 77 7.32 -20.91 -0.25
CA ASN A 77 8.02 -20.95 -1.53
C ASN A 77 7.65 -19.71 -2.35
N SER A 78 8.58 -19.25 -3.22
CA SER A 78 8.36 -18.13 -4.14
C SER A 78 6.99 -18.20 -4.80
N LEU A 79 6.30 -17.03 -4.86
CA LEU A 79 5.00 -16.90 -5.53
C LEU A 79 5.07 -17.44 -6.97
N GLN A 80 4.13 -18.30 -7.33
CA GLN A 80 4.00 -18.76 -8.70
C GLN A 80 3.39 -17.67 -9.59
N ILE A 81 3.55 -17.76 -10.90
CA ILE A 81 3.08 -16.74 -11.85
C ILE A 81 1.57 -16.44 -11.69
N GLU A 82 0.77 -17.48 -11.42
CA GLU A 82 -0.66 -17.34 -11.15
C GLU A 82 -0.93 -16.55 -9.85
N GLU A 83 -0.13 -16.76 -8.81
CA GLU A 83 -0.28 -16.07 -7.53
C GLU A 83 0.05 -14.57 -7.65
N ILE A 84 1.02 -14.21 -8.50
CA ILE A 84 1.34 -12.80 -8.82
C ILE A 84 0.12 -12.09 -9.43
N LYS A 85 -0.64 -12.77 -10.29
CA LYS A 85 -1.88 -12.20 -10.86
C LYS A 85 -2.92 -11.91 -9.78
N TYR A 86 -3.07 -12.81 -8.80
CA TYR A 86 -3.98 -12.57 -7.67
C TYR A 86 -3.49 -11.42 -6.79
N VAL A 87 -2.18 -11.36 -6.51
CA VAL A 87 -1.62 -10.23 -5.74
C VAL A 87 -1.91 -8.90 -6.44
N ARG A 88 -1.78 -8.82 -7.77
CA ARG A 88 -2.09 -7.60 -8.54
C ARG A 88 -3.55 -7.15 -8.47
N MET A 89 -4.45 -7.97 -7.94
CA MET A 89 -5.85 -7.59 -7.72
C MET A 89 -6.07 -6.82 -6.42
N HIS A 90 -5.08 -6.80 -5.49
CA HIS A 90 -5.30 -6.19 -4.16
C HIS A 90 -5.67 -4.69 -4.20
N PRO A 91 -5.18 -3.83 -5.12
CA PRO A 91 -5.62 -2.44 -5.15
C PRO A 91 -7.11 -2.32 -5.49
N THR A 92 -7.58 -3.11 -6.46
CA THR A 92 -9.00 -3.16 -6.83
C THR A 92 -9.86 -3.67 -5.68
N ILE A 93 -9.44 -4.76 -5.04
CA ILE A 93 -10.15 -5.34 -3.89
C ILE A 93 -10.15 -4.37 -2.70
N GLY A 94 -9.01 -3.71 -2.45
CA GLY A 94 -8.87 -2.69 -1.41
C GLY A 94 -9.81 -1.51 -1.64
N TYR A 95 -9.83 -0.97 -2.86
CA TYR A 95 -10.76 0.07 -3.27
C TYR A 95 -12.23 -0.32 -2.99
N GLU A 96 -12.67 -1.50 -3.41
CA GLU A 96 -14.05 -1.96 -3.20
C GLU A 96 -14.39 -2.13 -1.72
N ILE A 97 -13.47 -2.67 -0.92
CA ILE A 97 -13.63 -2.80 0.52
C ILE A 97 -13.80 -1.42 1.15
N LEU A 98 -12.92 -0.47 0.87
CA LEU A 98 -12.95 0.87 1.46
C LEU A 98 -14.18 1.65 1.02
N LYS A 99 -14.52 1.60 -0.27
CA LYS A 99 -15.71 2.22 -0.84
C LYS A 99 -17.00 1.74 -0.17
N SER A 100 -17.11 0.44 0.09
CA SER A 100 -18.29 -0.15 0.73
C SER A 100 -18.54 0.37 2.15
N THR A 101 -17.52 0.94 2.82
CA THR A 101 -17.66 1.52 4.16
C THR A 101 -18.31 2.90 4.15
N ASN A 102 -18.29 3.62 3.05
CA ASN A 102 -18.68 5.03 2.91
C ASN A 102 -17.95 5.99 3.88
N LYS A 103 -16.74 5.63 4.33
CA LYS A 103 -15.96 6.39 5.32
C LYS A 103 -14.73 7.09 4.73
N PHE A 104 -14.35 6.74 3.51
CA PHE A 104 -13.20 7.29 2.80
C PHE A 104 -13.66 8.11 1.60
N ASN A 105 -13.04 9.28 1.41
CA ASN A 105 -13.35 10.13 0.26
C ASN A 105 -12.66 9.61 -1.02
N ASP A 106 -13.03 10.17 -2.16
CA ASP A 106 -12.53 9.72 -3.46
C ASP A 106 -11.01 9.89 -3.60
N ARG A 107 -10.38 10.91 -2.99
CA ARG A 107 -8.92 11.08 -3.05
C ARG A 107 -8.18 9.92 -2.39
N ILE A 108 -8.64 9.47 -1.22
CA ILE A 108 -8.09 8.29 -0.54
C ILE A 108 -8.33 7.03 -1.37
N LEU A 109 -9.55 6.84 -1.85
CA LEU A 109 -9.93 5.67 -2.65
C LEU A 109 -9.10 5.56 -3.93
N MET A 110 -8.90 6.67 -4.65
CA MET A 110 -8.10 6.70 -5.88
C MET A 110 -6.61 6.54 -5.62
N ALA A 111 -6.10 7.08 -4.50
CA ALA A 111 -4.71 6.83 -4.08
C ALA A 111 -4.48 5.34 -3.82
N VAL A 112 -5.38 4.66 -3.11
CA VAL A 112 -5.31 3.21 -2.86
C VAL A 112 -5.48 2.40 -4.14
N TYR A 113 -6.40 2.78 -5.03
CA TYR A 113 -6.64 2.05 -6.27
C TYR A 113 -5.44 2.06 -7.22
N HIS A 114 -4.71 3.18 -7.28
CA HIS A 114 -3.64 3.42 -8.25
C HIS A 114 -2.21 3.39 -7.67
N HIS A 115 -2.01 2.97 -6.41
CA HIS A 115 -0.70 3.03 -5.76
C HIS A 115 0.38 2.13 -6.39
N HIS A 116 0.02 1.28 -7.32
CA HIS A 116 0.94 0.47 -8.12
C HIS A 116 1.04 0.91 -9.58
N GLU A 117 0.53 2.10 -9.93
CA GLU A 117 0.82 2.70 -11.23
C GLU A 117 2.26 3.21 -11.28
N ASN A 118 2.89 3.09 -12.45
CA ASN A 118 4.21 3.63 -12.74
C ASN A 118 4.10 4.75 -13.78
N ILE A 119 4.96 5.75 -13.70
CA ILE A 119 4.93 6.95 -14.56
C ILE A 119 4.97 6.58 -16.07
N ASP A 120 5.68 5.50 -16.41
CA ASP A 120 5.81 4.99 -17.78
C ASP A 120 4.58 4.20 -18.28
N GLY A 121 3.62 3.89 -17.39
CA GLY A 121 2.41 3.10 -17.68
C GLY A 121 2.62 1.59 -17.61
N SER A 122 3.74 1.11 -17.09
CA SER A 122 3.99 -0.32 -16.83
C SER A 122 3.29 -0.84 -15.58
N GLY A 123 2.68 0.09 -14.80
CA GLY A 123 1.98 -0.20 -13.56
C GLY A 123 0.62 -0.89 -13.73
N TYR A 124 -0.14 -0.95 -12.65
CA TYR A 124 -1.48 -1.53 -12.62
C TYR A 124 -2.35 -0.85 -11.56
N PRO A 125 -3.68 -0.95 -11.57
CA PRO A 125 -4.51 -1.76 -12.48
C PRO A 125 -4.89 -1.06 -13.81
N GLY A 126 -4.73 0.28 -13.92
CA GLY A 126 -5.21 1.08 -15.04
C GLY A 126 -4.19 1.28 -16.16
N ASN A 127 -2.90 0.97 -15.91
CA ASN A 127 -1.78 1.30 -16.79
C ASN A 127 -1.73 2.80 -17.14
N LEU A 128 -2.04 3.65 -16.16
CA LEU A 128 -2.04 5.09 -16.30
C LEU A 128 -0.62 5.63 -16.50
N LYS A 129 -0.48 6.77 -17.18
CA LYS A 129 0.82 7.38 -17.48
C LYS A 129 0.89 8.80 -16.98
N GLY A 130 2.06 9.18 -16.50
CA GLY A 130 2.40 10.56 -16.20
C GLY A 130 1.33 11.26 -15.36
N GLU A 131 0.72 12.30 -15.94
CA GLU A 131 -0.26 13.13 -15.23
C GLU A 131 -1.63 12.48 -15.03
N ASP A 132 -1.95 11.40 -15.73
CA ASP A 132 -3.20 10.65 -15.52
C ASP A 132 -3.22 9.91 -14.17
N ILE A 133 -2.04 9.67 -13.57
CA ILE A 133 -1.92 9.03 -12.26
C ILE A 133 -2.31 10.04 -11.18
N PRO A 134 -3.25 9.73 -10.28
CA PRO A 134 -3.62 10.59 -9.17
C PRO A 134 -2.41 10.95 -8.29
N LEU A 135 -2.27 12.22 -7.90
CA LEU A 135 -1.13 12.69 -7.09
C LEU A 135 -0.92 11.86 -5.82
N GLY A 136 -2.00 11.47 -5.14
CA GLY A 136 -1.90 10.62 -3.96
C GLY A 136 -1.26 9.26 -4.25
N ALA A 137 -1.55 8.68 -5.40
CA ALA A 137 -0.94 7.42 -5.83
C ALA A 137 0.55 7.60 -6.17
N LYS A 138 0.91 8.71 -6.86
CA LYS A 138 2.32 9.06 -7.14
C LYS A 138 3.14 9.20 -5.87
N ILE A 139 2.55 9.69 -4.76
CA ILE A 139 3.23 9.84 -3.46
C ILE A 139 3.28 8.51 -2.71
N LEU A 140 2.19 7.72 -2.73
CA LEU A 140 2.17 6.42 -2.04
C LEU A 140 3.17 5.43 -2.63
N ARG A 141 3.33 5.43 -3.95
CA ARG A 141 4.20 4.48 -4.66
C ARG A 141 5.63 4.43 -4.11
N PRO A 142 6.40 5.54 -4.08
CA PRO A 142 7.76 5.53 -3.51
C PRO A 142 7.76 5.24 -1.99
N CYS A 143 6.75 5.65 -1.25
CA CYS A 143 6.65 5.35 0.18
C CYS A 143 6.48 3.84 0.44
N ASP A 144 5.67 3.16 -0.38
CA ASP A 144 5.47 1.71 -0.32
C ASP A 144 6.76 0.96 -0.69
N VAL A 145 7.42 1.34 -1.79
CA VAL A 145 8.69 0.75 -2.23
C VAL A 145 9.77 0.92 -1.15
N PHE A 146 9.95 2.13 -0.63
CA PHE A 146 10.91 2.40 0.44
C PHE A 146 10.62 1.53 1.67
N SER A 147 9.38 1.55 2.15
CA SER A 147 8.95 0.74 3.30
C SER A 147 9.21 -0.75 3.09
N ALA A 148 8.93 -1.25 1.88
CA ALA A 148 9.19 -2.64 1.53
C ALA A 148 10.68 -2.97 1.56
N LEU A 149 11.56 -2.09 1.12
CA LEU A 149 13.01 -2.30 1.06
C LEU A 149 13.68 -2.26 2.44
N VAL A 150 13.29 -1.33 3.32
CA VAL A 150 13.86 -1.17 4.66
C VAL A 150 13.25 -2.10 5.72
N SER A 151 12.22 -2.88 5.38
CA SER A 151 11.59 -3.83 6.29
C SER A 151 12.12 -5.24 6.08
N GLU A 152 12.30 -5.99 7.18
CA GLU A 152 12.58 -7.42 7.09
C GLU A 152 11.40 -8.16 6.46
N ARG A 153 11.70 -9.12 5.63
CA ARG A 153 10.74 -10.03 5.02
C ARG A 153 11.16 -11.47 5.26
N HIS A 154 10.24 -12.39 5.33
CA HIS A 154 10.55 -13.82 5.57
C HIS A 154 11.58 -14.42 4.59
N TYR A 155 11.74 -13.80 3.41
CA TYR A 155 12.62 -14.25 2.33
C TYR A 155 13.82 -13.31 2.09
N ARG A 156 13.94 -12.18 2.83
CA ARG A 156 14.99 -11.18 2.61
C ARG A 156 15.21 -10.33 3.86
N THR A 157 16.46 -10.08 4.22
CA THR A 157 16.84 -9.07 5.22
C THR A 157 16.53 -7.65 4.70
N ALA A 158 16.31 -6.72 5.64
CA ALA A 158 16.16 -5.30 5.30
C ALA A 158 17.45 -4.76 4.66
N PHE A 159 17.30 -3.89 3.66
CA PHE A 159 18.40 -3.06 3.17
C PHE A 159 18.63 -1.89 4.13
N ASP A 160 19.87 -1.41 4.21
CA ASP A 160 20.17 -0.13 4.84
C ASP A 160 19.59 1.03 4.00
N ILE A 161 19.56 2.22 4.59
CA ILE A 161 18.92 3.39 3.96
C ILE A 161 19.67 3.81 2.69
N ASP A 162 21.00 3.80 2.71
CA ASP A 162 21.82 4.26 1.58
C ASP A 162 21.62 3.34 0.37
N THR A 163 21.72 2.03 0.57
CA THR A 163 21.40 1.01 -0.46
C THR A 163 19.97 1.14 -0.97
N THR A 164 19.00 1.40 -0.07
CA THR A 164 17.60 1.59 -0.46
C THR A 164 17.44 2.79 -1.38
N MET A 165 18.06 3.92 -1.04
CA MET A 165 17.98 5.13 -1.87
C MET A 165 18.64 4.94 -3.23
N GLU A 166 19.79 4.26 -3.30
CA GLU A 166 20.45 3.91 -4.57
C GLU A 166 19.51 3.07 -5.46
N LEU A 167 18.94 1.99 -4.91
CA LEU A 167 18.00 1.13 -5.65
C LEU A 167 16.78 1.89 -6.17
N MET A 168 16.24 2.81 -5.37
CA MET A 168 15.07 3.59 -5.78
C MET A 168 15.38 4.61 -6.87
N ILE A 169 16.60 5.17 -6.88
CA ILE A 169 17.04 6.13 -7.91
C ILE A 169 17.33 5.42 -9.23
N ASP A 170 17.89 4.22 -9.19
CA ASP A 170 18.23 3.44 -10.39
C ASP A 170 16.99 2.91 -11.14
N GLU A 171 15.81 2.82 -10.44
CA GLU A 171 14.55 2.37 -11.03
C GLU A 171 13.68 3.50 -11.62
N VAL A 172 14.14 4.75 -11.61
CA VAL A 172 13.38 5.92 -12.12
C VAL A 172 13.69 6.16 -13.66
#